data_0fd2353199b83ed8f2e25d411f0733d5
#
_entry.id   0fd2353199b83ed8f2e25d411f0733d5
#
_cell.length_a   1.000
_cell.length_b   1.000
_cell.length_c   1.000
_cell.angle_alpha   90.00
_cell.angle_beta   90.00
_cell.angle_gamma   90.00
#
_symmetry.space_group_name_H-M   'P 1'
#
loop_
_entity.id
_entity.type
_entity.pdbx_description
1 polymer ?
#
loop_
_entity_poly.entity_id
_entity_poly.type
_entity_poly.pdbx_seq_one_letter_code
_entity_poly.pdbx_strand_id
1 'polypeptide(L)'
;MAEQAGQEDFSVLTISIPPLPSYPVHTAHSVYLRRNAKIITKDDIRSLFLVNVPADSTEPHFRAVFASLVGAGKFESITFEHDAKSAKTSHEPGQAVRLAALGKRKREEQEAQNKKDEETAQLPPIWSRPLRRSGSTAVVLLADERSVDLVLKAVKKLHKTKKFPVWGEGVGDKTPPLGSPWLKAHNKLSYPGNDAMQDMVDAYFTVYNRKEMEAAQLAKALQNEPDEDGFITVTRGGRTAPARQEEAEEAKRKMLERQEKKKEEMQFFYRFQLREKKKAEQAEFLKKFEEDKFKLRAMRDKRRKIQPDS
;
A
#
# COMPACT_ATOMS: atom_id res chain seq x y z
N MET A 1 13.04 -24.81 -45.83
CA MET A 1 12.39 -25.66 -44.81
C MET A 1 12.47 -24.89 -43.51
N ALA A 2 11.36 -24.25 -43.10
CA ALA A 2 11.27 -23.54 -41.85
C ALA A 2 11.03 -24.58 -40.76
N GLU A 3 12.02 -24.71 -39.89
CA GLU A 3 11.95 -25.51 -38.66
C GLU A 3 10.75 -24.97 -37.80
N GLN A 4 9.74 -25.79 -37.65
CA GLN A 4 8.64 -25.57 -36.73
C GLN A 4 9.25 -25.50 -35.33
N ALA A 5 9.35 -24.29 -34.78
CA ALA A 5 9.67 -24.06 -33.40
C ALA A 5 8.68 -24.89 -32.55
N GLY A 6 9.21 -25.87 -31.82
CA GLY A 6 8.47 -26.89 -31.15
C GLY A 6 7.39 -26.34 -30.27
N GLN A 7 6.17 -26.83 -30.50
CA GLN A 7 5.09 -26.73 -29.55
C GLN A 7 5.56 -27.41 -28.28
N GLU A 8 5.95 -26.65 -27.25
CA GLU A 8 6.36 -27.17 -25.98
C GLU A 8 5.18 -27.88 -25.36
N ASP A 9 5.22 -29.25 -25.39
CA ASP A 9 4.16 -30.10 -24.91
C ASP A 9 3.97 -29.94 -23.41
N PHE A 10 2.80 -29.45 -23.02
CA PHE A 10 2.41 -29.44 -21.62
C PHE A 10 2.20 -30.85 -21.10
N SER A 11 2.80 -31.17 -19.96
CA SER A 11 2.49 -32.36 -19.18
C SER A 11 1.29 -32.10 -18.27
N VAL A 12 0.30 -32.96 -18.25
CA VAL A 12 -0.91 -32.79 -17.44
C VAL A 12 -0.75 -33.44 -16.09
N LEU A 13 -0.80 -32.70 -15.01
CA LEU A 13 -0.88 -33.21 -13.64
C LEU A 13 -2.35 -33.25 -13.22
N THR A 14 -2.91 -34.45 -13.09
CA THR A 14 -4.25 -34.63 -12.55
C THR A 14 -4.17 -34.77 -11.03
N ILE A 15 -4.97 -33.95 -10.33
CA ILE A 15 -5.07 -33.90 -8.86
C ILE A 15 -6.49 -34.37 -8.50
N SER A 16 -6.62 -35.28 -7.54
CA SER A 16 -7.91 -35.72 -7.01
C SER A 16 -8.38 -34.75 -5.91
N ILE A 17 -9.57 -34.19 -6.06
CA ILE A 17 -10.20 -33.36 -5.05
C ILE A 17 -11.14 -34.24 -4.22
N PRO A 18 -10.92 -34.33 -2.89
CA PRO A 18 -11.76 -35.14 -2.01
C PRO A 18 -13.19 -34.59 -1.95
N PRO A 19 -14.19 -35.42 -1.65
CA PRO A 19 -15.56 -34.96 -1.50
C PRO A 19 -15.70 -33.99 -0.31
N LEU A 20 -16.50 -32.96 -0.50
CA LEU A 20 -16.85 -31.98 0.54
C LEU A 20 -18.26 -32.32 1.09
N PRO A 21 -18.59 -31.92 2.35
CA PRO A 21 -19.94 -32.14 2.88
C PRO A 21 -21.06 -31.52 2.02
N SER A 22 -20.76 -30.42 1.36
CA SER A 22 -21.66 -29.75 0.42
C SER A 22 -21.65 -30.32 -0.98
N TYR A 23 -20.66 -31.15 -1.34
CA TYR A 23 -20.49 -31.75 -2.65
C TYR A 23 -19.83 -33.12 -2.51
N PRO A 24 -20.62 -34.19 -2.32
CA PRO A 24 -20.12 -35.54 -1.97
C PRO A 24 -19.55 -36.31 -3.15
N VAL A 25 -19.14 -35.67 -4.23
CA VAL A 25 -18.58 -36.35 -5.42
C VAL A 25 -17.08 -36.09 -5.50
N HIS A 26 -16.31 -37.16 -5.75
CA HIS A 26 -14.88 -37.01 -6.08
C HIS A 26 -14.72 -36.37 -7.45
N THR A 27 -13.91 -35.33 -7.50
CA THR A 27 -13.60 -34.62 -8.75
C THR A 27 -12.11 -34.64 -9.02
N ALA A 28 -11.75 -34.47 -10.28
CA ALA A 28 -10.36 -34.34 -10.71
C ALA A 28 -10.12 -32.96 -11.29
N HIS A 29 -9.00 -32.37 -10.92
CA HIS A 29 -8.53 -31.10 -11.47
C HIS A 29 -7.24 -31.33 -12.25
N SER A 30 -7.13 -30.71 -13.43
CA SER A 30 -5.96 -30.85 -14.29
C SER A 30 -5.12 -29.57 -14.27
N VAL A 31 -3.89 -29.69 -13.83
CA VAL A 31 -2.88 -28.63 -13.88
C VAL A 31 -1.90 -28.93 -15.01
N TYR A 32 -1.64 -27.97 -15.85
CA TYR A 32 -0.71 -28.09 -16.98
C TYR A 32 0.67 -27.60 -16.58
N LEU A 33 1.70 -28.43 -16.80
CA LEU A 33 3.09 -28.11 -16.42
C LEU A 33 3.98 -28.13 -17.66
N ARG A 34 4.91 -27.18 -17.71
CA ARG A 34 6.03 -27.19 -18.65
C ARG A 34 7.27 -26.62 -17.99
N ARG A 35 8.43 -26.85 -18.59
CA ARG A 35 9.64 -26.11 -18.22
C ARG A 35 9.43 -24.62 -18.48
N ASN A 36 10.07 -23.76 -17.71
CA ASN A 36 10.02 -22.35 -17.97
C ASN A 36 10.76 -22.03 -19.28
N ALA A 37 10.05 -21.41 -20.23
CA ALA A 37 10.60 -21.12 -21.56
C ALA A 37 11.58 -19.93 -21.58
N LYS A 38 11.48 -19.03 -20.59
CA LYS A 38 12.34 -17.85 -20.48
C LYS A 38 13.48 -18.15 -19.51
N ILE A 39 14.59 -18.59 -20.05
CA ILE A 39 15.83 -18.80 -19.28
C ILE A 39 16.61 -17.50 -19.28
N ILE A 40 16.38 -16.66 -18.28
CA ILE A 40 17.11 -15.40 -18.05
C ILE A 40 18.06 -15.56 -16.85
N THR A 41 17.63 -16.30 -15.84
CA THR A 41 18.37 -16.52 -14.61
C THR A 41 18.68 -18.00 -14.39
N LYS A 42 19.64 -18.30 -13.50
CA LYS A 42 19.94 -19.69 -13.11
C LYS A 42 18.71 -20.40 -12.47
N ASP A 43 17.83 -19.63 -11.86
CA ASP A 43 16.61 -20.13 -11.21
C ASP A 43 15.56 -20.56 -12.25
N ASP A 44 15.57 -19.99 -13.44
CA ASP A 44 14.63 -20.38 -14.51
C ASP A 44 14.87 -21.80 -15.01
N ILE A 45 16.11 -22.28 -14.99
CA ILE A 45 16.47 -23.65 -15.40
C ILE A 45 15.85 -24.70 -14.47
N ARG A 46 15.73 -24.36 -13.17
CA ARG A 46 15.17 -25.23 -12.13
C ARG A 46 13.70 -24.91 -11.82
N SER A 47 13.04 -24.15 -12.69
CA SER A 47 11.65 -23.75 -12.52
C SER A 47 10.68 -24.44 -13.47
N LEU A 48 9.44 -24.66 -12.98
CA LEU A 48 8.32 -25.18 -13.73
C LEU A 48 7.22 -24.11 -13.84
N PHE A 49 6.73 -23.91 -15.04
CA PHE A 49 5.57 -23.08 -15.29
C PHE A 49 4.30 -23.90 -15.21
N LEU A 50 3.34 -23.47 -14.39
CA LEU A 50 2.06 -24.11 -14.15
C LEU A 50 0.93 -23.24 -14.72
N VAL A 51 -0.05 -23.89 -15.33
CA VAL A 51 -1.28 -23.27 -15.82
C VAL A 51 -2.48 -24.02 -15.25
N ASN A 52 -3.57 -23.31 -15.06
CA ASN A 52 -4.81 -23.81 -14.46
C ASN A 52 -4.62 -24.27 -13.01
N VAL A 53 -4.04 -23.41 -12.22
CA VAL A 53 -3.82 -23.61 -10.78
C VAL A 53 -5.17 -23.60 -10.05
N PRO A 54 -5.44 -24.54 -9.10
CA PRO A 54 -6.67 -24.54 -8.31
C PRO A 54 -6.89 -23.19 -7.59
N ALA A 55 -8.14 -22.73 -7.53
CA ALA A 55 -8.47 -21.42 -6.97
C ALA A 55 -8.08 -21.26 -5.50
N ASP A 56 -8.11 -22.33 -4.73
CA ASP A 56 -7.79 -22.36 -3.30
C ASP A 56 -6.32 -22.65 -2.99
N SER A 57 -5.45 -22.56 -4.01
CA SER A 57 -4.04 -22.90 -3.92
C SER A 57 -3.26 -22.01 -2.97
N THR A 58 -2.44 -22.65 -2.14
CA THR A 58 -1.41 -22.00 -1.33
C THR A 58 -0.09 -22.74 -1.49
N GLU A 59 1.01 -22.17 -1.06
CA GLU A 59 2.32 -22.81 -1.11
C GLU A 59 2.35 -24.17 -0.40
N PRO A 60 1.77 -24.37 0.82
CA PRO A 60 1.72 -25.68 1.47
C PRO A 60 1.02 -26.76 0.65
N HIS A 61 -0.03 -26.43 -0.12
CA HIS A 61 -0.71 -27.39 -0.98
C HIS A 61 0.21 -27.93 -2.06
N PHE A 62 0.91 -27.04 -2.77
CA PHE A 62 1.85 -27.48 -3.80
C PHE A 62 3.07 -28.17 -3.19
N ARG A 63 3.55 -27.71 -2.05
CA ARG A 63 4.63 -28.39 -1.31
C ARG A 63 4.26 -29.85 -1.00
N ALA A 64 3.05 -30.11 -0.54
CA ALA A 64 2.55 -31.47 -0.28
C ALA A 64 2.42 -32.30 -1.56
N VAL A 65 1.85 -31.74 -2.63
CA VAL A 65 1.73 -32.41 -3.94
C VAL A 65 3.10 -32.73 -4.51
N PHE A 66 4.05 -31.83 -4.54
CA PHE A 66 5.39 -32.05 -5.06
C PHE A 66 6.19 -33.02 -4.17
N ALA A 67 5.97 -32.99 -2.85
CA ALA A 67 6.57 -33.95 -1.94
C ALA A 67 6.07 -35.39 -2.21
N SER A 68 4.80 -35.56 -2.56
CA SER A 68 4.27 -36.89 -2.95
C SER A 68 4.79 -37.38 -4.31
N LEU A 69 5.18 -36.44 -5.22
CA LEU A 69 5.69 -36.79 -6.55
C LEU A 69 7.18 -37.16 -6.55
N VAL A 70 8.00 -36.36 -5.90
CA VAL A 70 9.48 -36.47 -6.00
C VAL A 70 10.19 -36.54 -4.66
N GLY A 71 9.44 -36.56 -3.56
CA GLY A 71 9.96 -36.59 -2.19
C GLY A 71 10.13 -35.20 -1.56
N ALA A 72 10.14 -35.19 -0.22
CA ALA A 72 10.30 -34.01 0.56
C ALA A 72 11.65 -33.29 0.29
N GLY A 73 11.70 -31.98 0.40
CA GLY A 73 12.92 -31.18 0.27
C GLY A 73 13.30 -30.74 -1.14
N LYS A 74 12.60 -31.21 -2.18
CA LYS A 74 12.88 -30.80 -3.57
C LYS A 74 12.08 -29.58 -4.03
N PHE A 75 11.02 -29.24 -3.32
CA PHE A 75 10.22 -28.05 -3.55
C PHE A 75 10.80 -26.89 -2.72
N GLU A 76 11.14 -25.77 -3.35
CA GLU A 76 11.67 -24.57 -2.70
C GLU A 76 10.56 -23.55 -2.47
N SER A 77 9.99 -23.00 -3.53
CA SER A 77 8.96 -21.98 -3.46
C SER A 77 8.01 -22.02 -4.67
N ILE A 78 6.90 -21.29 -4.55
CA ILE A 78 5.96 -21.06 -5.65
C ILE A 78 5.59 -19.58 -5.69
N THR A 79 5.62 -19.01 -6.89
CA THR A 79 5.20 -17.62 -7.15
C THR A 79 3.96 -17.64 -8.03
N PHE A 80 2.87 -17.10 -7.55
CA PHE A 80 1.65 -16.96 -8.33
C PHE A 80 1.65 -15.65 -9.12
N GLU A 81 1.11 -15.67 -10.33
CA GLU A 81 1.10 -14.51 -11.23
C GLU A 81 0.48 -13.25 -10.60
N HIS A 82 -0.56 -13.43 -9.80
CA HIS A 82 -1.23 -12.32 -9.14
C HIS A 82 -0.35 -11.65 -8.10
N ASP A 83 0.43 -12.41 -7.37
CA ASP A 83 1.35 -11.88 -6.35
C ASP A 83 2.53 -11.15 -7.01
N ALA A 84 3.01 -11.67 -8.15
CA ALA A 84 4.06 -11.03 -8.93
C ALA A 84 3.62 -9.69 -9.55
N LYS A 85 2.36 -9.54 -9.92
CA LYS A 85 1.80 -8.26 -10.42
C LYS A 85 1.61 -7.25 -9.30
N SER A 86 1.17 -7.68 -8.13
CA SER A 86 1.03 -6.81 -6.95
C SER A 86 2.37 -6.24 -6.49
N ALA A 87 3.44 -7.04 -6.54
CA ALA A 87 4.79 -6.57 -6.22
C ALA A 87 5.38 -5.60 -7.26
N LYS A 88 4.92 -5.66 -8.52
CA LYS A 88 5.40 -4.77 -9.61
C LYS A 88 4.61 -3.47 -9.76
N THR A 89 3.47 -3.32 -9.11
CA THR A 89 2.69 -2.06 -9.11
C THR A 89 3.23 -1.02 -8.13
N SER A 90 4.23 -1.34 -7.31
CA SER A 90 5.05 -0.31 -6.70
C SER A 90 5.80 0.41 -7.84
N HIS A 91 5.40 1.63 -8.15
CA HIS A 91 6.01 2.51 -9.14
C HIS A 91 7.52 2.62 -8.89
N GLU A 92 8.32 1.78 -9.54
CA GLU A 92 9.72 2.06 -9.72
C GLU A 92 9.85 2.97 -10.96
N PRO A 93 10.26 4.22 -10.78
CA PRO A 93 10.64 5.03 -11.92
C PRO A 93 11.89 4.39 -12.53
N GLY A 94 11.77 3.88 -13.75
CA GLY A 94 12.81 3.11 -14.47
C GLY A 94 14.12 3.87 -14.77
N GLN A 95 14.32 5.05 -14.20
CA GLN A 95 15.52 5.88 -14.34
C GLN A 95 16.40 5.94 -13.08
N ALA A 96 15.92 5.43 -11.92
CA ALA A 96 16.69 5.46 -10.67
C ALA A 96 17.94 4.56 -10.67
N VAL A 97 18.06 3.64 -11.62
CA VAL A 97 19.14 2.65 -11.69
C VAL A 97 20.50 3.29 -12.04
N ARG A 98 20.54 4.40 -12.76
CA ARG A 98 21.80 5.01 -13.22
C ARG A 98 22.53 5.84 -12.15
N LEU A 99 21.84 6.45 -11.19
CA LEU A 99 22.45 7.23 -10.11
C LEU A 99 22.92 6.37 -8.92
N ALA A 100 22.69 5.07 -8.97
CA ALA A 100 22.96 4.12 -7.91
C ALA A 100 24.45 3.81 -7.63
N ALA A 101 25.38 4.33 -8.42
CA ALA A 101 26.80 3.93 -8.36
C ALA A 101 27.67 4.68 -7.33
N LEU A 102 27.23 5.76 -6.71
CA LEU A 102 28.10 6.71 -6.00
C LEU A 102 28.02 6.76 -4.47
N GLY A 103 27.46 5.78 -3.76
CA GLY A 103 27.45 5.85 -2.29
C GLY A 103 27.10 4.56 -1.56
N LYS A 104 27.86 3.50 -1.74
CA LYS A 104 27.47 2.13 -1.35
C LYS A 104 27.16 1.84 0.14
N ARG A 105 27.77 2.46 1.12
CA ARG A 105 27.62 2.04 2.53
C ARG A 105 26.49 2.71 3.33
N LYS A 106 26.28 4.01 3.17
CA LYS A 106 25.12 4.70 3.79
C LYS A 106 23.79 4.29 3.16
N ARG A 107 23.84 3.74 1.98
CA ARG A 107 22.70 3.36 1.16
C ARG A 107 22.06 2.04 1.59
N GLU A 108 22.85 1.04 1.99
CA GLU A 108 22.33 -0.27 2.44
C GLU A 108 21.51 -0.17 3.72
N GLU A 109 21.94 0.66 4.69
CA GLU A 109 21.18 0.91 5.93
C GLU A 109 19.89 1.69 5.63
N GLN A 110 19.97 2.67 4.74
CA GLN A 110 18.82 3.48 4.34
C GLN A 110 17.82 2.68 3.49
N GLU A 111 18.29 1.81 2.63
CA GLU A 111 17.45 0.87 1.86
C GLU A 111 16.78 -0.17 2.77
N ALA A 112 17.48 -0.67 3.78
CA ALA A 112 16.91 -1.59 4.77
C ALA A 112 15.82 -0.90 5.61
N GLN A 113 16.03 0.37 6.01
CA GLN A 113 15.03 1.15 6.72
C GLN A 113 13.84 1.47 5.81
N ASN A 114 14.11 1.88 4.56
CA ASN A 114 13.07 2.15 3.58
C ASN A 114 12.17 0.93 3.31
N LYS A 115 12.76 -0.27 3.25
CA LYS A 115 11.98 -1.53 3.11
C LYS A 115 11.10 -1.81 4.33
N LYS A 116 11.61 -1.59 5.53
CA LYS A 116 10.80 -1.73 6.77
C LYS A 116 9.64 -0.75 6.80
N ASP A 117 9.89 0.51 6.42
CA ASP A 117 8.85 1.52 6.35
C ASP A 117 7.80 1.17 5.29
N GLU A 118 8.22 0.61 4.14
CA GLU A 118 7.31 0.12 3.10
C GLU A 118 6.49 -1.09 3.55
N GLU A 119 7.08 -2.00 4.32
CA GLU A 119 6.36 -3.13 4.91
C GLU A 119 5.31 -2.68 5.93
N THR A 120 5.64 -1.69 6.77
CA THR A 120 4.69 -1.11 7.74
C THR A 120 3.59 -0.28 7.09
N ALA A 121 3.88 0.34 5.95
CA ALA A 121 2.93 1.14 5.17
C ALA A 121 2.00 0.30 4.28
N GLN A 122 2.22 -1.02 4.19
CA GLN A 122 1.32 -1.89 3.44
C GLN A 122 -0.04 -2.00 4.14
N LEU A 123 -1.11 -1.85 3.36
CA LEU A 123 -2.44 -2.11 3.86
C LEU A 123 -2.57 -3.58 4.28
N PRO A 124 -3.19 -3.87 5.42
CA PRO A 124 -3.34 -5.24 5.89
C PRO A 124 -4.17 -6.05 4.89
N PRO A 125 -3.84 -7.34 4.70
CA PRO A 125 -4.63 -8.18 3.83
C PRO A 125 -6.04 -8.33 4.43
N ILE A 126 -7.05 -8.02 3.64
CA ILE A 126 -8.46 -8.19 4.02
C ILE A 126 -8.94 -9.65 3.94
N TRP A 127 -8.14 -10.52 3.38
CA TRP A 127 -8.39 -11.95 3.29
C TRP A 127 -7.30 -12.73 4.02
N SER A 128 -7.68 -13.61 4.92
CA SER A 128 -6.76 -14.52 5.60
C SER A 128 -6.13 -15.54 4.65
N ARG A 129 -6.82 -15.84 3.54
CA ARG A 129 -6.36 -16.69 2.46
C ARG A 129 -6.92 -16.16 1.14
N PRO A 130 -6.08 -15.58 0.26
CA PRO A 130 -6.53 -15.09 -1.04
C PRO A 130 -6.92 -16.25 -1.95
N LEU A 131 -8.03 -16.12 -2.67
CA LEU A 131 -8.41 -17.05 -3.71
C LEU A 131 -7.82 -16.63 -5.05
N ARG A 132 -7.40 -17.62 -5.82
CA ARG A 132 -6.85 -17.43 -7.16
C ARG A 132 -7.95 -17.40 -8.21
N ARG A 133 -7.70 -16.74 -9.32
CA ARG A 133 -8.62 -16.78 -10.46
C ARG A 133 -8.58 -18.15 -11.11
N SER A 134 -9.71 -18.58 -11.68
CA SER A 134 -9.74 -19.77 -12.54
C SER A 134 -8.77 -19.62 -13.71
N GLY A 135 -8.02 -20.65 -14.03
CA GLY A 135 -7.01 -20.61 -15.09
C GLY A 135 -5.75 -19.83 -14.73
N SER A 136 -5.55 -19.42 -13.46
CA SER A 136 -4.34 -18.72 -13.03
C SER A 136 -3.08 -19.52 -13.28
N THR A 137 -1.96 -18.79 -13.39
CA THR A 137 -0.63 -19.36 -13.62
C THR A 137 0.25 -19.21 -12.38
N ALA A 138 1.25 -20.09 -12.27
CA ALA A 138 2.26 -20.01 -11.21
C ALA A 138 3.61 -20.52 -11.73
N VAL A 139 4.68 -20.07 -11.09
CA VAL A 139 6.02 -20.58 -11.32
C VAL A 139 6.49 -21.27 -10.04
N VAL A 140 6.83 -22.54 -10.15
CA VAL A 140 7.38 -23.37 -9.07
C VAL A 140 8.88 -23.44 -9.22
N LEU A 141 9.59 -23.11 -8.16
CA LEU A 141 11.03 -23.24 -8.05
C LEU A 141 11.37 -24.52 -7.31
N LEU A 142 12.20 -25.34 -7.92
CA LEU A 142 12.69 -26.61 -7.35
C LEU A 142 14.16 -26.47 -6.95
N ALA A 143 14.63 -27.36 -6.08
CA ALA A 143 16.00 -27.35 -5.59
C ALA A 143 17.03 -27.47 -6.72
N ASP A 144 16.78 -28.37 -7.69
CA ASP A 144 17.71 -28.71 -8.78
C ASP A 144 16.99 -28.90 -10.11
N GLU A 145 17.71 -28.73 -11.20
CA GLU A 145 17.25 -29.05 -12.56
C GLU A 145 16.81 -30.51 -12.69
N ARG A 146 17.55 -31.44 -12.05
CA ARG A 146 17.18 -32.86 -12.03
C ARG A 146 15.82 -33.13 -11.39
N SER A 147 15.45 -32.30 -10.43
CA SER A 147 14.11 -32.37 -9.79
C SER A 147 12.99 -32.03 -10.77
N VAL A 148 13.23 -31.10 -11.72
CA VAL A 148 12.29 -30.79 -12.80
C VAL A 148 12.02 -32.02 -13.67
N ASP A 149 13.08 -32.74 -14.08
CA ASP A 149 12.94 -33.96 -14.86
C ASP A 149 12.24 -35.08 -14.11
N LEU A 150 12.53 -35.24 -12.82
CA LEU A 150 11.86 -36.17 -11.95
C LEU A 150 10.36 -35.91 -11.83
N VAL A 151 9.97 -34.64 -11.68
CA VAL A 151 8.55 -34.23 -11.65
C VAL A 151 7.87 -34.62 -12.96
N LEU A 152 8.43 -34.23 -14.10
CA LEU A 152 7.85 -34.52 -15.42
C LEU A 152 7.73 -36.02 -15.67
N LYS A 153 8.73 -36.81 -15.27
CA LYS A 153 8.68 -38.29 -15.33
C LYS A 153 7.63 -38.86 -14.39
N ALA A 154 7.52 -38.33 -13.16
CA ALA A 154 6.52 -38.75 -12.18
C ALA A 154 5.09 -38.47 -12.70
N VAL A 155 4.85 -37.30 -13.26
CA VAL A 155 3.55 -36.90 -13.85
C VAL A 155 3.16 -37.89 -14.99
N LYS A 156 4.10 -38.20 -15.89
CA LYS A 156 3.86 -39.21 -16.95
C LYS A 156 3.56 -40.59 -16.38
N LYS A 157 4.19 -41.00 -15.25
CA LYS A 157 3.93 -42.24 -14.57
C LYS A 157 2.54 -42.27 -13.91
N LEU A 158 2.08 -41.18 -13.33
CA LEU A 158 0.75 -41.05 -12.72
C LEU A 158 -0.37 -41.34 -13.71
N HIS A 159 -0.24 -40.87 -14.95
CA HIS A 159 -1.21 -41.16 -16.02
C HIS A 159 -1.35 -42.66 -16.30
N LYS A 160 -0.24 -43.43 -16.20
CA LYS A 160 -0.25 -44.89 -16.41
C LYS A 160 -0.85 -45.62 -15.21
N THR A 161 -0.55 -45.18 -13.99
CA THR A 161 -0.95 -45.85 -12.74
C THR A 161 -2.33 -45.38 -12.25
N LYS A 162 -2.86 -44.27 -12.73
CA LYS A 162 -4.11 -43.62 -12.28
C LYS A 162 -4.17 -43.34 -10.77
N LYS A 163 -3.01 -43.27 -10.09
CA LYS A 163 -2.90 -42.93 -8.68
C LYS A 163 -2.56 -41.45 -8.58
N PHE A 164 -3.58 -40.62 -8.50
CA PHE A 164 -3.40 -39.15 -8.46
C PHE A 164 -3.21 -38.66 -7.02
N PRO A 165 -2.37 -37.65 -6.80
CA PRO A 165 -2.22 -37.01 -5.50
C PRO A 165 -3.55 -36.38 -5.07
N VAL A 166 -3.86 -36.46 -3.78
CA VAL A 166 -5.08 -35.90 -3.20
C VAL A 166 -4.82 -34.46 -2.80
N TRP A 167 -5.70 -33.58 -3.21
CA TRP A 167 -5.58 -32.17 -2.87
C TRP A 167 -5.87 -31.90 -1.39
N GLY A 168 -4.98 -31.18 -0.72
CA GLY A 168 -5.10 -30.88 0.71
C GLY A 168 -4.52 -31.96 1.63
N GLU A 169 -4.12 -33.13 1.12
CA GLU A 169 -3.46 -34.17 1.92
C GLU A 169 -2.04 -33.67 2.31
N GLY A 170 -1.68 -33.83 3.60
CA GLY A 170 -0.38 -33.38 4.11
C GLY A 170 -0.24 -31.87 4.29
N VAL A 171 -1.32 -31.09 4.11
CA VAL A 171 -1.36 -29.67 4.43
C VAL A 171 -1.68 -29.52 5.91
N GLY A 172 -0.72 -29.00 6.69
CA GLY A 172 -0.92 -28.83 8.13
C GLY A 172 -1.90 -27.70 8.48
N ASP A 173 -2.28 -27.61 9.75
CA ASP A 173 -3.25 -26.65 10.31
C ASP A 173 -2.85 -25.15 10.16
N LYS A 174 -1.63 -24.89 9.66
CA LYS A 174 -1.14 -23.54 9.43
C LYS A 174 -1.86 -22.81 8.27
N THR A 175 -2.55 -23.55 7.40
CA THR A 175 -3.30 -22.94 6.30
C THR A 175 -4.70 -22.59 6.78
N PRO A 176 -5.12 -21.30 6.71
CA PRO A 176 -6.45 -20.89 7.12
C PRO A 176 -7.54 -21.68 6.40
N PRO A 177 -8.55 -22.23 7.13
CA PRO A 177 -9.62 -23.00 6.51
C PRO A 177 -10.50 -22.07 5.65
N LEU A 178 -11.10 -22.63 4.60
CA LEU A 178 -12.11 -21.94 3.79
C LEU A 178 -13.51 -22.13 4.40
N GLY A 179 -14.51 -21.46 3.82
CA GLY A 179 -15.90 -21.52 4.25
C GLY A 179 -16.27 -20.47 5.28
N SER A 180 -17.13 -20.81 6.23
CA SER A 180 -17.66 -19.88 7.25
C SER A 180 -16.58 -19.19 8.12
N PRO A 181 -15.53 -19.87 8.58
CA PRO A 181 -14.44 -19.23 9.31
C PRO A 181 -13.68 -18.19 8.46
N TRP A 182 -13.50 -18.49 7.17
CA TRP A 182 -12.84 -17.58 6.23
C TRP A 182 -13.63 -16.28 6.03
N LEU A 183 -14.97 -16.38 5.86
CA LEU A 183 -15.85 -15.20 5.76
C LEU A 183 -15.88 -14.38 7.06
N LYS A 184 -15.92 -15.06 8.22
CA LYS A 184 -15.84 -14.37 9.52
C LYS A 184 -14.52 -13.63 9.70
N ALA A 185 -13.41 -14.25 9.29
CA ALA A 185 -12.10 -13.60 9.33
C ALA A 185 -12.03 -12.40 8.38
N HIS A 186 -12.59 -12.51 7.17
CA HIS A 186 -12.69 -11.40 6.23
C HIS A 186 -13.48 -10.23 6.80
N ASN A 187 -14.66 -10.48 7.36
CA ASN A 187 -15.47 -9.43 7.98
C ASN A 187 -14.72 -8.72 9.12
N LYS A 188 -13.99 -9.48 9.94
CA LYS A 188 -13.16 -8.89 11.01
C LYS A 188 -12.00 -8.04 10.47
N LEU A 189 -11.34 -8.48 9.41
CA LEU A 189 -10.20 -7.78 8.79
C LEU A 189 -10.66 -6.57 7.97
N SER A 190 -11.90 -6.58 7.43
CA SER A 190 -12.45 -5.46 6.65
C SER A 190 -12.82 -4.25 7.49
N TYR A 191 -12.97 -4.42 8.81
CA TYR A 191 -13.33 -3.35 9.75
C TYR A 191 -12.29 -3.26 10.89
N PRO A 192 -11.06 -2.81 10.60
CA PRO A 192 -10.06 -2.56 11.63
C PRO A 192 -10.49 -1.39 12.54
N GLY A 193 -9.95 -1.33 13.75
CA GLY A 193 -10.18 -0.20 14.66
C GLY A 193 -9.68 1.12 14.06
N ASN A 194 -10.31 2.23 14.44
CA ASN A 194 -9.98 3.56 13.91
C ASN A 194 -8.51 3.93 14.16
N ASP A 195 -8.00 3.65 15.37
CA ASP A 195 -6.62 3.98 15.75
C ASP A 195 -5.61 3.22 14.89
N ALA A 196 -5.82 1.90 14.70
CA ALA A 196 -4.96 1.09 13.84
C ALA A 196 -5.02 1.53 12.36
N MET A 197 -6.20 1.98 11.90
CA MET A 197 -6.34 2.51 10.55
C MET A 197 -5.59 3.83 10.40
N GLN A 198 -5.65 4.70 11.39
CA GLN A 198 -4.94 5.98 11.37
C GLN A 198 -3.43 5.77 11.33
N ASP A 199 -2.89 4.89 12.19
CA ASP A 199 -1.45 4.57 12.19
C ASP A 199 -0.97 4.06 10.83
N MET A 200 -1.76 3.21 10.16
CA MET A 200 -1.42 2.69 8.83
C MET A 200 -1.44 3.79 7.75
N VAL A 201 -2.44 4.68 7.82
CA VAL A 201 -2.57 5.81 6.89
C VAL A 201 -1.41 6.78 7.07
N ASP A 202 -1.03 7.09 8.31
CA ASP A 202 0.09 7.97 8.61
C ASP A 202 1.43 7.37 8.15
N ALA A 203 1.63 6.07 8.37
CA ALA A 203 2.79 5.34 7.84
C ALA A 203 2.84 5.38 6.31
N TYR A 204 1.70 5.16 5.64
CA TYR A 204 1.61 5.25 4.19
C TYR A 204 1.96 6.64 3.65
N PHE A 205 1.41 7.69 4.25
CA PHE A 205 1.72 9.07 3.84
C PHE A 205 3.18 9.43 4.06
N THR A 206 3.80 8.94 5.11
CA THR A 206 5.23 9.14 5.35
C THR A 206 6.07 8.56 4.22
N VAL A 207 5.78 7.33 3.80
CA VAL A 207 6.47 6.69 2.67
C VAL A 207 6.16 7.39 1.34
N TYR A 208 4.90 7.76 1.12
CA TYR A 208 4.46 8.47 -0.08
C TYR A 208 5.17 9.81 -0.24
N ASN A 209 5.17 10.65 0.79
CA ASN A 209 5.83 11.96 0.78
C ASN A 209 7.34 11.84 0.54
N ARG A 210 7.98 10.81 1.12
CA ARG A 210 9.40 10.54 0.87
C ARG A 210 9.64 10.21 -0.62
N LYS A 211 8.87 9.31 -1.21
CA LYS A 211 8.99 8.95 -2.63
C LYS A 211 8.73 10.13 -3.56
N GLU A 212 7.79 10.98 -3.21
CA GLU A 212 7.49 12.20 -3.97
C GLU A 212 8.64 13.20 -3.90
N MET A 213 9.24 13.40 -2.72
CA MET A 213 10.42 14.26 -2.56
C MET A 213 11.62 13.71 -3.34
N GLU A 214 11.88 12.40 -3.28
CA GLU A 214 12.94 11.75 -4.05
C GLU A 214 12.73 11.91 -5.55
N ALA A 215 11.50 11.71 -6.03
CA ALA A 215 11.14 11.91 -7.43
C ALA A 215 11.31 13.37 -7.88
N ALA A 216 10.93 14.33 -7.04
CA ALA A 216 11.11 15.75 -7.32
C ALA A 216 12.59 16.17 -7.35
N GLN A 217 13.42 15.61 -6.45
CA GLN A 217 14.86 15.84 -6.45
C GLN A 217 15.52 15.23 -7.69
N LEU A 218 15.13 14.01 -8.05
CA LEU A 218 15.61 13.33 -9.26
C LEU A 218 15.22 14.13 -10.53
N ALA A 219 13.99 14.61 -10.62
CA ALA A 219 13.53 15.43 -11.73
C ALA A 219 14.32 16.73 -11.85
N LYS A 220 14.67 17.36 -10.71
CA LYS A 220 15.54 18.56 -10.69
C LYS A 220 16.99 18.26 -11.11
N ALA A 221 17.53 17.12 -10.69
CA ALA A 221 18.86 16.70 -11.08
C ALA A 221 18.92 16.46 -12.59
N LEU A 222 17.94 15.75 -13.14
CA LEU A 222 17.84 15.46 -14.57
C LEU A 222 17.60 16.71 -15.43
N GLN A 223 16.97 17.77 -14.91
CA GLN A 223 16.83 19.04 -15.63
C GLN A 223 18.15 19.77 -15.86
N ASN A 224 19.14 19.50 -15.01
CA ASN A 224 20.44 20.19 -15.08
C ASN A 224 21.52 19.35 -15.81
N GLU A 225 21.25 18.10 -16.13
CA GLU A 225 22.18 17.23 -16.87
C GLU A 225 21.81 17.22 -18.35
N PRO A 226 22.73 17.65 -19.25
CA PRO A 226 22.54 17.48 -20.69
C PRO A 226 22.62 15.99 -21.03
N ASP A 227 21.75 15.53 -21.92
CA ASP A 227 21.75 14.17 -22.46
C ASP A 227 23.03 13.93 -23.31
N GLU A 228 23.35 12.69 -23.67
CA GLU A 228 24.51 12.32 -24.45
C GLU A 228 24.62 13.14 -25.77
N ASP A 229 23.50 13.63 -26.28
CA ASP A 229 23.39 14.49 -27.47
C ASP A 229 23.41 16.01 -27.14
N GLY A 230 23.66 16.40 -25.89
CA GLY A 230 23.75 17.81 -25.47
C GLY A 230 22.41 18.53 -25.30
N PHE A 231 21.28 17.82 -25.36
CA PHE A 231 19.96 18.40 -25.17
C PHE A 231 19.56 18.38 -23.68
N ILE A 232 19.06 19.51 -23.18
CA ILE A 232 18.49 19.60 -21.84
C ILE A 232 17.00 19.28 -21.95
N THR A 233 16.54 18.29 -21.19
CA THR A 233 15.13 17.92 -21.15
C THR A 233 14.30 19.02 -20.47
N VAL A 234 13.60 19.82 -21.25
CA VAL A 234 12.65 20.82 -20.73
C VAL A 234 11.40 20.12 -20.23
N THR A 235 11.38 19.77 -18.96
CA THR A 235 10.12 19.34 -18.33
C THR A 235 9.24 20.57 -18.20
N ARG A 236 8.11 20.57 -18.89
CA ARG A 236 7.06 21.57 -18.68
C ARG A 236 6.62 21.45 -17.21
N GLY A 237 7.10 22.32 -16.38
CA GLY A 237 6.61 22.44 -15.01
C GLY A 237 5.10 22.67 -15.09
N GLY A 238 4.34 21.63 -14.79
CA GLY A 238 2.90 21.77 -14.71
C GLY A 238 2.59 22.86 -13.68
N ARG A 239 1.64 23.72 -13.97
CA ARG A 239 1.14 24.78 -13.08
C ARG A 239 0.62 24.24 -11.73
N THR A 240 0.66 22.94 -11.53
CA THR A 240 0.15 22.19 -10.40
C THR A 240 1.19 21.21 -9.85
N ALA A 241 2.45 21.67 -9.64
CA ALA A 241 3.29 20.95 -8.70
C ALA A 241 2.60 21.04 -7.33
N PRO A 242 2.42 19.91 -6.60
CA PRO A 242 1.87 19.98 -5.26
C PRO A 242 2.72 20.98 -4.46
N ALA A 243 2.07 22.01 -3.95
CA ALA A 243 2.74 23.04 -3.19
C ALA A 243 3.43 22.35 -2.01
N ARG A 244 4.72 22.64 -1.80
CA ARG A 244 5.42 22.18 -0.60
C ARG A 244 4.60 22.59 0.61
N GLN A 245 4.59 21.78 1.64
CA GLN A 245 3.82 22.05 2.85
C GLN A 245 4.09 23.47 3.40
N GLU A 246 5.35 23.90 3.37
CA GLU A 246 5.75 25.26 3.73
C GLU A 246 5.13 26.35 2.82
N GLU A 247 5.10 26.12 1.51
CA GLU A 247 4.47 27.05 0.55
C GLU A 247 2.95 27.09 0.73
N ALA A 248 2.33 25.95 1.06
CA ALA A 248 0.91 25.87 1.37
C ALA A 248 0.57 26.59 2.68
N GLU A 249 1.41 26.47 3.71
CA GLU A 249 1.25 27.19 4.97
C GLU A 249 1.46 28.70 4.81
N GLU A 250 2.45 29.12 4.03
CA GLU A 250 2.63 30.55 3.70
C GLU A 250 1.46 31.11 2.89
N ALA A 251 0.96 30.35 1.90
CA ALA A 251 -0.20 30.75 1.12
C ALA A 251 -1.45 30.85 2.00
N LYS A 252 -1.63 29.90 2.93
CA LYS A 252 -2.71 29.92 3.93
C LYS A 252 -2.60 31.14 4.85
N ARG A 253 -1.40 31.43 5.34
CA ARG A 253 -1.16 32.62 6.17
C ARG A 253 -1.47 33.92 5.41
N LYS A 254 -0.96 34.07 4.18
CA LYS A 254 -1.26 35.21 3.31
C LYS A 254 -2.75 35.35 2.98
N MET A 255 -3.44 34.20 2.83
CA MET A 255 -4.88 34.17 2.60
C MET A 255 -5.66 34.61 3.84
N LEU A 256 -5.26 34.16 5.04
CA LEU A 256 -5.85 34.59 6.31
C LEU A 256 -5.63 36.09 6.55
N GLU A 257 -4.41 36.59 6.36
CA GLU A 257 -4.10 38.04 6.47
C GLU A 257 -4.96 38.89 5.51
N ARG A 258 -5.15 38.41 4.27
CA ARG A 258 -6.05 39.07 3.31
C ARG A 258 -7.50 39.02 3.73
N GLN A 259 -7.95 37.90 4.30
CA GLN A 259 -9.31 37.79 4.82
C GLN A 259 -9.53 38.69 6.04
N GLU A 260 -8.57 38.78 6.94
CA GLU A 260 -8.63 39.71 8.10
C GLU A 260 -8.67 41.16 7.66
N LYS A 261 -7.77 41.59 6.78
CA LYS A 261 -7.82 42.93 6.21
C LYS A 261 -9.15 43.25 5.53
N LYS A 262 -9.65 42.29 4.75
CA LYS A 262 -10.95 42.41 4.09
C LYS A 262 -12.11 42.47 5.09
N LYS A 263 -12.03 41.71 6.20
CA LYS A 263 -12.98 41.78 7.29
C LYS A 263 -12.93 43.14 8.00
N GLU A 264 -11.75 43.67 8.27
CA GLU A 264 -11.55 45.00 8.86
C GLU A 264 -12.10 46.12 7.94
N GLU A 265 -11.78 46.07 6.65
CA GLU A 265 -12.32 47.00 5.66
C GLU A 265 -13.86 46.91 5.55
N MET A 266 -14.42 45.69 5.62
CA MET A 266 -15.86 45.47 5.52
C MET A 266 -16.63 45.77 6.81
N GLN A 267 -15.98 45.89 7.99
CA GLN A 267 -16.64 46.25 9.24
C GLN A 267 -17.34 47.61 9.20
N PHE A 268 -16.91 48.51 8.31
CA PHE A 268 -17.45 49.87 8.18
C PHE A 268 -18.12 50.13 6.83
N PHE A 269 -18.26 49.11 6.01
CA PHE A 269 -18.79 49.30 4.66
C PHE A 269 -20.27 49.67 4.64
N TYR A 270 -21.05 49.11 5.54
CA TYR A 270 -22.49 49.38 5.61
C TYR A 270 -22.84 50.44 6.68
N ARG A 271 -23.71 51.38 6.31
CA ARG A 271 -24.16 52.44 7.22
C ARG A 271 -24.79 51.91 8.52
N PHE A 272 -25.43 50.76 8.51
CA PHE A 272 -26.03 50.17 9.71
C PHE A 272 -24.96 49.71 10.71
N GLN A 273 -23.85 49.14 10.27
CA GLN A 273 -22.74 48.71 11.12
C GLN A 273 -22.09 49.89 11.84
N LEU A 274 -21.92 51.05 11.16
CA LEU A 274 -21.47 52.29 11.77
C LEU A 274 -22.44 52.80 12.83
N ARG A 275 -23.76 52.65 12.61
CA ARG A 275 -24.79 53.02 13.60
C ARG A 275 -24.76 52.13 14.82
N GLU A 276 -24.62 50.82 14.63
CA GLU A 276 -24.53 49.85 15.72
C GLU A 276 -23.26 50.07 16.55
N LYS A 277 -22.13 50.32 15.92
CA LYS A 277 -20.88 50.66 16.62
C LYS A 277 -21.01 51.93 17.45
N LYS A 278 -21.57 53.00 16.87
CA LYS A 278 -21.83 54.22 17.62
C LYS A 278 -22.81 54.01 18.80
N LYS A 279 -23.84 53.17 18.64
CA LYS A 279 -24.73 52.81 19.75
C LYS A 279 -24.01 52.02 20.83
N ALA A 280 -23.15 51.08 20.46
CA ALA A 280 -22.35 50.29 21.41
C ALA A 280 -21.38 51.18 22.17
N GLU A 281 -20.67 52.11 21.49
CA GLU A 281 -19.77 53.08 22.11
C GLU A 281 -20.53 54.00 23.07
N GLN A 282 -21.71 54.49 22.68
CA GLN A 282 -22.55 55.31 23.56
C GLN A 282 -23.03 54.52 24.79
N ALA A 283 -23.41 53.25 24.63
CA ALA A 283 -23.79 52.40 25.74
C ALA A 283 -22.63 52.15 26.72
N GLU A 284 -21.42 51.93 26.20
CA GLU A 284 -20.22 51.82 27.03
C GLU A 284 -19.87 53.12 27.77
N PHE A 285 -19.99 54.28 27.12
CA PHE A 285 -19.79 55.55 27.78
C PHE A 285 -20.83 55.80 28.89
N LEU A 286 -22.10 55.43 28.68
CA LEU A 286 -23.11 55.54 29.69
C LEU A 286 -22.83 54.60 30.88
N LYS A 287 -22.39 53.37 30.62
CA LYS A 287 -21.97 52.44 31.68
C LYS A 287 -20.80 52.99 32.50
N LYS A 288 -19.76 53.50 31.86
CA LYS A 288 -18.62 54.11 32.55
C LYS A 288 -19.03 55.33 33.35
N PHE A 289 -19.92 56.14 32.80
CA PHE A 289 -20.46 57.29 33.51
C PHE A 289 -21.26 56.91 34.76
N GLU A 290 -22.09 55.88 34.68
CA GLU A 290 -22.80 55.35 35.82
C GLU A 290 -21.88 54.76 36.88
N GLU A 291 -20.86 54.00 36.48
CA GLU A 291 -19.84 53.52 37.39
C GLU A 291 -19.05 54.63 38.09
N ASP A 292 -18.66 55.67 37.36
CA ASP A 292 -17.96 56.79 37.94
C ASP A 292 -18.89 57.64 38.87
N LYS A 293 -20.16 57.76 38.50
CA LYS A 293 -21.17 58.38 39.38
C LYS A 293 -21.36 57.58 40.66
N PHE A 294 -21.34 56.26 40.58
CA PHE A 294 -21.39 55.39 41.73
C PHE A 294 -20.15 55.51 42.62
N LYS A 295 -18.96 55.53 42.01
CA LYS A 295 -17.68 55.77 42.72
C LYS A 295 -17.67 57.14 43.42
N LEU A 296 -18.15 58.17 42.77
CA LEU A 296 -18.25 59.53 43.36
C LEU A 296 -19.24 59.55 44.55
N ARG A 297 -20.37 58.86 44.45
CA ARG A 297 -21.32 58.73 45.58
C ARG A 297 -20.64 57.99 46.74
N ALA A 298 -20.00 56.86 46.48
CA ALA A 298 -19.30 56.10 47.51
C ALA A 298 -18.17 56.94 48.17
N MET A 299 -17.45 57.73 47.43
CA MET A 299 -16.44 58.66 48.00
C MET A 299 -17.04 59.77 48.83
N ARG A 300 -18.18 60.33 48.40
CA ARG A 300 -18.92 61.33 49.20
C ARG A 300 -19.44 60.76 50.50
N ASP A 301 -19.97 59.57 50.48
CA ASP A 301 -20.47 58.89 51.67
C ASP A 301 -19.34 58.51 52.64
N LYS A 302 -18.15 58.11 52.10
CA LYS A 302 -16.95 57.93 52.94
C LYS A 302 -16.48 59.23 53.59
N ARG A 303 -16.49 60.37 52.85
CA ARG A 303 -16.11 61.66 53.40
C ARG A 303 -17.12 62.17 54.46
N ARG A 304 -18.43 61.92 54.32
CA ARG A 304 -19.43 62.24 55.32
C ARG A 304 -19.26 61.49 56.62
N LYS A 305 -18.74 60.26 56.58
CA LYS A 305 -18.44 59.45 57.75
C LYS A 305 -17.20 59.89 58.52
N ILE A 306 -16.42 60.83 58.01
CA ILE A 306 -15.17 61.29 58.60
C ILE A 306 -15.32 62.75 59.15
N GLN A 307 -16.54 63.27 59.32
CA GLN A 307 -16.72 64.51 60.10
C GLN A 307 -16.60 64.11 61.60
N PRO A 308 -15.61 64.70 62.32
CA PRO A 308 -15.55 64.50 63.77
C PRO A 308 -16.69 65.21 64.41
N ASP A 309 -17.37 64.58 65.33
CA ASP A 309 -18.30 65.17 66.24
C ASP A 309 -17.55 66.27 67.01
N SER A 310 -17.97 67.53 66.84
CA SER A 310 -17.53 68.72 67.64
C SER A 310 -18.44 68.89 68.82
#